data_5b13c209b756ef663e56e24a01c78f9d
#
_entry.id   5b13c209b756ef663e56e24a01c78f9d
#
_cell.length_a   1.000
_cell.length_b   1.000
_cell.length_c   1.000
_cell.angle_alpha   90.00
_cell.angle_beta   90.00
_cell.angle_gamma   90.00
#
_symmetry.space_group_name_H-M   'P 1'
#
loop_
_entity.id
_entity.type
_entity.pdbx_description
1 polymer ?
#
loop_
_entity_poly.entity_id
_entity_poly.type
_entity_poly.pdbx_seq_one_letter_code
_entity_poly.pdbx_strand_id
1 'polypeptide(L)'
;MKRIYIILTYSGTVLSRIVKAYTGAEYSHVSIGLDENLTKMYSFGRLNPHNPFIGGFVHEGINIGTFKRFKNTQTAVYSIMISDEQYNRLNQIIHKVEATSQEYKFNFIGLVAVALHMKIQRRRAFYCAEFVKYAMKKAQIRNNLPDIVKPEDFLNLENIRLEYKGALKQYKVEELPTLKVANL
;
A
#
# COMPACT_ATOMS: atom_id res chain seq x y z
N MET A 1 -16.33 1.50 14.34
CA MET A 1 -15.07 0.83 13.93
C MET A 1 -15.11 0.60 12.42
N LYS A 2 -14.03 0.91 11.71
CA LYS A 2 -13.91 0.72 10.26
C LYS A 2 -12.69 -0.12 9.93
N ARG A 3 -12.69 -0.74 8.75
CA ARG A 3 -11.61 -1.56 8.26
C ARG A 3 -10.79 -0.79 7.24
N ILE A 4 -9.46 -0.84 7.38
CA ILE A 4 -8.51 -0.41 6.36
C ILE A 4 -7.70 -1.62 5.90
N TYR A 5 -7.04 -1.50 4.76
CA TYR A 5 -6.33 -2.60 4.14
C TYR A 5 -4.87 -2.23 3.90
N ILE A 6 -3.98 -3.16 4.17
CA ILE A 6 -2.57 -3.12 3.79
C ILE A 6 -2.39 -4.11 2.66
N ILE A 7 -2.03 -3.60 1.49
CA ILE A 7 -1.91 -4.39 0.27
C ILE A 7 -0.43 -4.49 -0.10
N LEU A 8 0.13 -5.67 0.07
CA LEU A 8 1.49 -5.98 -0.33
C LEU A 8 1.48 -6.56 -1.74
N THR A 9 2.37 -6.09 -2.63
CA THR A 9 2.39 -6.57 -4.00
C THR A 9 3.80 -6.80 -4.54
N TYR A 10 3.88 -7.76 -5.50
CA TYR A 10 5.04 -8.00 -6.32
C TYR A 10 4.62 -8.06 -7.79
N SER A 11 4.98 -7.05 -8.57
CA SER A 11 4.53 -6.89 -9.96
C SER A 11 5.47 -7.53 -11.00
N GLY A 12 6.63 -8.07 -10.60
CA GLY A 12 7.62 -8.65 -11.52
C GLY A 12 8.32 -7.66 -12.44
N THR A 13 8.15 -6.35 -12.23
CA THR A 13 8.83 -5.29 -13.00
C THR A 13 10.32 -5.25 -12.66
N VAL A 14 11.13 -4.60 -13.51
CA VAL A 14 12.58 -4.45 -13.26
C VAL A 14 12.84 -3.87 -11.86
N LEU A 15 12.16 -2.77 -11.51
CA LEU A 15 12.30 -2.16 -10.19
C LEU A 15 11.88 -3.11 -9.07
N SER A 16 10.76 -3.83 -9.22
CA SER A 16 10.31 -4.76 -8.19
C SER A 16 11.24 -5.97 -8.03
N ARG A 17 11.87 -6.42 -9.12
CA ARG A 17 12.90 -7.48 -9.09
C ARG A 17 14.16 -7.01 -8.36
N ILE A 18 14.61 -5.78 -8.62
CA ILE A 18 15.75 -5.18 -7.92
C ILE A 18 15.46 -5.07 -6.43
N VAL A 19 14.32 -4.52 -6.04
CA VAL A 19 13.90 -4.40 -4.63
C VAL A 19 13.85 -5.79 -3.99
N LYS A 20 13.20 -6.77 -4.64
CA LYS A 20 13.11 -8.14 -4.12
C LYS A 20 14.46 -8.80 -3.95
N ALA A 21 15.35 -8.70 -4.96
CA ALA A 21 16.69 -9.28 -4.90
C ALA A 21 17.53 -8.71 -3.74
N TYR A 22 17.33 -7.42 -3.44
CA TYR A 22 18.07 -6.71 -2.40
C TYR A 22 17.52 -6.96 -1.00
N THR A 23 16.19 -7.00 -0.87
CA THR A 23 15.54 -7.16 0.45
C THR A 23 15.35 -8.61 0.85
N GLY A 24 15.43 -9.54 -0.10
CA GLY A 24 15.05 -10.95 0.11
C GLY A 24 13.54 -11.16 0.31
N ALA A 25 12.75 -10.07 0.24
CA ALA A 25 11.34 -10.06 0.58
C ALA A 25 10.44 -10.69 -0.51
N GLU A 26 9.32 -11.27 -0.11
CA GLU A 26 8.31 -11.78 -1.03
C GLU A 26 7.67 -10.64 -1.83
N TYR A 27 7.43 -9.49 -1.18
CA TYR A 27 6.77 -8.32 -1.76
C TYR A 27 7.73 -7.13 -1.86
N SER A 28 7.54 -6.30 -2.88
CA SER A 28 8.39 -5.14 -3.17
C SER A 28 7.65 -3.80 -3.12
N HIS A 29 6.35 -3.83 -2.82
CA HIS A 29 5.51 -2.64 -2.78
C HIS A 29 4.40 -2.81 -1.74
N VAL A 30 3.97 -1.68 -1.16
CA VAL A 30 2.85 -1.62 -0.20
C VAL A 30 1.96 -0.44 -0.51
N SER A 31 0.64 -0.67 -0.42
CA SER A 31 -0.41 0.34 -0.56
C SER A 31 -1.32 0.30 0.66
N ILE A 32 -1.98 1.42 0.95
CA ILE A 32 -3.05 1.50 1.93
C ILE A 32 -4.39 1.59 1.22
N GLY A 33 -5.34 0.75 1.61
CA GLY A 33 -6.70 0.69 1.06
C GLY A 33 -7.74 1.18 2.07
N LEU A 34 -8.76 1.89 1.58
CA LEU A 34 -9.87 2.41 2.39
C LEU A 34 -11.17 1.63 2.21
N ASP A 35 -11.21 0.69 1.28
CA ASP A 35 -12.38 -0.13 0.98
C ASP A 35 -11.98 -1.58 0.66
N GLU A 36 -12.91 -2.50 0.93
CA GLU A 36 -12.70 -3.94 0.71
C GLU A 36 -12.57 -4.32 -0.76
N ASN A 37 -13.20 -3.57 -1.67
CA ASN A 37 -13.11 -3.81 -3.11
C ASN A 37 -11.80 -3.34 -3.72
N LEU A 38 -10.89 -2.77 -2.91
CA LEU A 38 -9.60 -2.22 -3.33
C LEU A 38 -9.73 -1.19 -4.47
N THR A 39 -10.82 -0.41 -4.46
CA THR A 39 -11.04 0.68 -5.41
C THR A 39 -10.36 1.96 -4.95
N LYS A 40 -10.14 2.11 -3.64
CA LYS A 40 -9.47 3.25 -3.00
C LYS A 40 -8.15 2.82 -2.40
N MET A 41 -7.18 2.51 -3.26
CA MET A 41 -5.82 2.16 -2.90
C MET A 41 -4.88 3.33 -3.16
N TYR A 42 -4.00 3.63 -2.22
CA TYR A 42 -3.10 4.77 -2.31
C TYR A 42 -1.68 4.40 -1.90
N SER A 43 -0.72 4.93 -2.65
CA SER A 43 0.71 4.72 -2.37
C SER A 43 1.58 5.82 -2.98
N PHE A 44 2.88 5.66 -2.86
CA PHE A 44 3.89 6.31 -3.69
C PHE A 44 4.50 5.27 -4.61
N GLY A 45 4.38 5.51 -5.90
CA GLY A 45 4.80 4.57 -6.93
C GLY A 45 5.03 5.25 -8.27
N ARG A 46 5.02 4.47 -9.34
CA ARG A 46 5.20 4.99 -10.70
C ARG A 46 3.94 5.70 -11.18
N LEU A 47 4.09 6.96 -11.58
CA LEU A 47 3.03 7.72 -12.24
C LEU A 47 2.78 7.22 -13.66
N ASN A 48 3.82 6.72 -14.33
CA ASN A 48 3.72 6.14 -15.66
C ASN A 48 4.19 4.67 -15.63
N PRO A 49 3.33 3.70 -15.97
CA PRO A 49 3.70 2.27 -16.00
C PRO A 49 4.84 1.94 -16.98
N HIS A 50 5.12 2.82 -17.94
CA HIS A 50 6.17 2.67 -18.95
C HIS A 50 7.50 3.31 -18.54
N ASN A 51 7.49 4.25 -17.57
CA ASN A 51 8.69 4.94 -17.11
C ASN A 51 8.91 4.70 -15.61
N PRO A 52 9.94 3.92 -15.21
CA PRO A 52 10.20 3.63 -13.80
C PRO A 52 10.76 4.83 -13.01
N PHE A 53 11.25 5.86 -13.68
CA PHE A 53 11.91 7.00 -13.06
C PHE A 53 10.95 8.14 -12.70
N ILE A 54 9.73 8.13 -13.24
CA ILE A 54 8.70 9.12 -12.91
C ILE A 54 7.76 8.52 -11.88
N GLY A 55 7.90 8.96 -10.64
CA GLY A 55 7.11 8.50 -9.53
C GLY A 55 6.60 9.63 -8.64
N GLY A 56 5.55 9.33 -7.90
CA GLY A 56 4.88 10.25 -6.99
C GLY A 56 3.73 9.58 -6.26
N PHE A 57 2.81 10.37 -5.74
CA PHE A 57 1.56 9.87 -5.17
C PHE A 57 0.70 9.24 -6.26
N VAL A 58 0.17 8.06 -6.01
CA VAL A 58 -0.67 7.31 -6.95
C VAL A 58 -1.93 6.82 -6.26
N HIS A 59 -3.05 7.00 -6.95
CA HIS A 59 -4.26 6.23 -6.73
C HIS A 59 -4.14 4.95 -7.53
N GLU A 60 -4.15 3.82 -6.86
CA GLU A 60 -3.98 2.49 -7.43
C GLU A 60 -5.31 1.73 -7.44
N GLY A 61 -5.37 0.67 -8.21
CA GLY A 61 -6.49 -0.26 -8.24
C GLY A 61 -6.19 -1.46 -9.11
N ILE A 62 -6.92 -2.54 -8.91
CA ILE A 62 -6.69 -3.84 -9.57
C ILE A 62 -6.62 -3.69 -11.10
N ASN A 63 -7.40 -2.75 -11.67
CA ASN A 63 -7.57 -2.58 -13.12
C ASN A 63 -7.03 -1.25 -13.65
N ILE A 64 -6.23 -0.52 -12.86
CA ILE A 64 -5.66 0.77 -13.27
C ILE A 64 -4.13 0.77 -13.14
N GLY A 65 -3.49 1.72 -13.83
CA GLY A 65 -2.06 2.00 -13.74
C GLY A 65 -1.16 0.78 -13.91
N THR A 66 -0.25 0.62 -12.99
CA THR A 66 0.75 -0.46 -12.99
C THR A 66 0.10 -1.84 -12.96
N PHE A 67 -0.93 -2.05 -12.15
CA PHE A 67 -1.59 -3.36 -12.01
C PHE A 67 -2.44 -3.76 -13.21
N LYS A 68 -2.99 -2.78 -13.97
CA LYS A 68 -3.62 -3.05 -15.26
C LYS A 68 -2.62 -3.65 -16.26
N ARG A 69 -1.40 -3.11 -16.29
CA ARG A 69 -0.35 -3.56 -17.21
C ARG A 69 0.27 -4.90 -16.78
N PHE A 70 0.58 -5.07 -15.50
CA PHE A 70 1.27 -6.24 -14.96
C PHE A 70 0.27 -7.23 -14.36
N LYS A 71 -0.38 -8.00 -15.23
CA LYS A 71 -1.50 -8.90 -14.90
C LYS A 71 -1.13 -10.01 -13.91
N ASN A 72 0.14 -10.41 -13.88
CA ASN A 72 0.65 -11.49 -13.02
C ASN A 72 1.11 -11.01 -11.64
N THR A 73 0.69 -9.80 -11.24
CA THR A 73 1.02 -9.25 -9.92
C THR A 73 0.51 -10.17 -8.82
N GLN A 74 1.44 -10.61 -7.95
CA GLN A 74 1.11 -11.34 -6.73
C GLN A 74 0.81 -10.37 -5.60
N THR A 75 -0.12 -10.72 -4.73
CA THR A 75 -0.53 -9.87 -3.61
C THR A 75 -0.81 -10.65 -2.35
N ALA A 76 -0.64 -9.98 -1.21
CA ALA A 76 -1.27 -10.33 0.05
C ALA A 76 -2.03 -9.11 0.56
N VAL A 77 -3.31 -9.29 0.87
CA VAL A 77 -4.22 -8.26 1.38
C VAL A 77 -4.46 -8.55 2.84
N TYR A 78 -4.17 -7.60 3.68
CA TYR A 78 -4.42 -7.65 5.12
C TYR A 78 -5.39 -6.56 5.52
N SER A 79 -6.18 -6.81 6.55
CA SER A 79 -7.06 -5.79 7.14
C SER A 79 -6.66 -5.46 8.58
N ILE A 80 -6.97 -4.23 8.98
CA ILE A 80 -6.81 -3.72 10.34
C ILE A 80 -8.10 -2.98 10.71
N MET A 81 -8.63 -3.28 11.91
CA MET A 81 -9.76 -2.55 12.48
C MET A 81 -9.26 -1.30 13.19
N ILE A 82 -9.82 -0.16 12.84
CA ILE A 82 -9.50 1.15 13.44
C ILE A 82 -10.77 1.89 13.88
N SER A 83 -10.63 2.92 14.70
CA SER A 83 -11.77 3.74 15.08
C SER A 83 -12.28 4.59 13.91
N ASP A 84 -13.55 5.04 13.98
CA ASP A 84 -14.11 5.93 12.97
C ASP A 84 -13.33 7.26 12.88
N GLU A 85 -12.82 7.74 14.01
CA GLU A 85 -12.01 8.94 14.09
C GLU A 85 -10.65 8.75 13.39
N GLN A 86 -9.97 7.61 13.62
CA GLN A 86 -8.73 7.28 12.93
C GLN A 86 -8.94 7.15 11.41
N TYR A 87 -10.04 6.51 11.01
CA TYR A 87 -10.40 6.39 9.59
C TYR A 87 -10.63 7.76 8.94
N ASN A 88 -11.37 8.64 9.60
CA ASN A 88 -11.64 9.99 9.09
C ASN A 88 -10.35 10.81 8.97
N ARG A 89 -9.47 10.74 9.98
CA ARG A 89 -8.14 11.36 9.91
C ARG A 89 -7.30 10.81 8.75
N LEU A 90 -7.27 9.48 8.59
CA LEU A 90 -6.54 8.83 7.50
C LEU A 90 -7.04 9.32 6.14
N ASN A 91 -8.35 9.35 5.94
CA ASN A 91 -8.99 9.82 4.72
C ASN A 91 -8.62 11.29 4.42
N GLN A 92 -8.67 12.17 5.44
CA GLN A 92 -8.26 13.58 5.30
C GLN A 92 -6.79 13.73 4.91
N ILE A 93 -5.90 12.92 5.49
CA ILE A 93 -4.47 12.93 5.17
C ILE A 93 -4.24 12.53 3.72
N ILE A 94 -4.89 11.45 3.27
CA ILE A 94 -4.79 10.96 1.89
C ILE A 94 -5.28 12.04 0.91
N HIS A 95 -6.46 12.61 1.13
CA HIS A 95 -6.99 13.68 0.28
C HIS A 95 -6.10 14.93 0.28
N LYS A 96 -5.50 15.28 1.42
CA LYS A 96 -4.56 16.40 1.47
C LYS A 96 -3.33 16.15 0.60
N VAL A 97 -2.73 14.95 0.69
CA VAL A 97 -1.57 14.59 -0.12
C VAL A 97 -1.95 14.50 -1.60
N GLU A 98 -3.13 13.96 -1.92
CA GLU A 98 -3.67 13.89 -3.28
C GLU A 98 -3.84 15.29 -3.88
N ALA A 99 -4.48 16.22 -3.17
CA ALA A 99 -4.73 17.60 -3.61
C ALA A 99 -3.44 18.40 -3.85
N THR A 100 -2.35 18.04 -3.17
CA THR A 100 -1.03 18.70 -3.30
C THR A 100 0.02 17.74 -3.87
N SER A 101 -0.40 16.74 -4.65
CA SER A 101 0.47 15.64 -5.10
C SER A 101 1.65 16.11 -5.94
N GLN A 102 1.51 17.21 -6.69
CA GLN A 102 2.60 17.84 -7.45
C GLN A 102 3.74 18.37 -6.59
N GLU A 103 3.49 18.62 -5.30
CA GLU A 103 4.53 19.07 -4.36
C GLU A 103 5.36 17.92 -3.79
N TYR A 104 4.89 16.69 -3.98
CA TYR A 104 5.54 15.49 -3.49
C TYR A 104 6.29 14.77 -4.60
N LYS A 105 7.47 14.25 -4.27
CA LYS A 105 8.32 13.50 -5.19
C LYS A 105 8.47 12.06 -4.72
N PHE A 106 8.75 11.18 -5.66
CA PHE A 106 9.16 9.83 -5.32
C PHE A 106 10.58 9.82 -4.75
N ASN A 107 10.75 9.23 -3.58
CA ASN A 107 12.06 9.15 -2.92
C ASN A 107 12.86 7.96 -3.46
N PHE A 108 13.30 8.03 -4.72
CA PHE A 108 14.10 6.98 -5.34
C PHE A 108 15.42 6.75 -4.61
N ILE A 109 16.07 7.83 -4.17
CA ILE A 109 17.34 7.76 -3.42
C ILE A 109 17.10 7.08 -2.07
N GLY A 110 16.00 7.40 -1.37
CA GLY A 110 15.61 6.74 -0.13
C GLY A 110 15.33 5.26 -0.34
N LEU A 111 14.67 4.87 -1.43
CA LEU A 111 14.42 3.47 -1.75
C LEU A 111 15.73 2.68 -1.96
N VAL A 112 16.70 3.26 -2.66
CA VAL A 112 18.04 2.65 -2.84
C VAL A 112 18.80 2.61 -1.51
N ALA A 113 18.70 3.66 -0.69
CA ALA A 113 19.35 3.73 0.62
C ALA A 113 18.83 2.67 1.60
N VAL A 114 17.53 2.34 1.54
CA VAL A 114 16.95 1.24 2.33
C VAL A 114 17.66 -0.09 2.06
N ALA A 115 18.04 -0.34 0.82
CA ALA A 115 18.81 -1.52 0.45
C ALA A 115 20.20 -1.54 1.12
N LEU A 116 20.78 -0.37 1.37
CA LEU A 116 22.07 -0.21 2.05
C LEU A 116 21.92 -0.03 3.58
N HIS A 117 20.73 -0.28 4.14
CA HIS A 117 20.39 -0.04 5.56
C HIS A 117 20.63 1.42 6.00
N MET A 118 20.56 2.36 5.06
CA MET A 118 20.73 3.79 5.29
C MET A 118 19.39 4.51 5.24
N LYS A 119 19.20 5.48 6.15
CA LYS A 119 18.01 6.33 6.16
C LYS A 119 18.31 7.64 5.44
N ILE A 120 17.74 7.81 4.25
CA ILE A 120 17.79 9.09 3.53
C ILE A 120 16.37 9.65 3.44
N GLN A 121 16.05 10.52 4.37
CA GLN A 121 14.75 11.20 4.41
C GLN A 121 14.83 12.53 3.69
N ARG A 122 13.95 12.75 2.72
CA ARG A 122 13.84 14.01 1.97
C ARG A 122 12.50 14.66 2.26
N ARG A 123 12.52 15.98 2.42
CA ARG A 123 11.29 16.75 2.66
C ARG A 123 10.34 16.60 1.46
N ARG A 124 9.07 16.25 1.73
CA ARG A 124 8.03 16.03 0.70
C ARG A 124 8.43 14.99 -0.36
N ALA A 125 9.15 13.96 0.04
CA ALA A 125 9.47 12.85 -0.82
C ALA A 125 9.28 11.54 -0.06
N PHE A 126 8.58 10.59 -0.68
CA PHE A 126 8.28 9.28 -0.10
C PHE A 126 8.55 8.16 -1.12
N TYR A 127 8.93 6.99 -0.64
CA TYR A 127 8.65 5.73 -1.32
C TYR A 127 7.41 5.06 -0.66
N CYS A 128 6.93 3.95 -1.22
CA CYS A 128 5.65 3.33 -0.83
C CYS A 128 5.50 3.11 0.68
N ALA A 129 6.47 2.44 1.30
CA ALA A 129 6.39 2.09 2.73
C ALA A 129 6.50 3.32 3.64
N GLU A 130 7.34 4.32 3.30
CA GLU A 130 7.40 5.59 4.04
C GLU A 130 6.06 6.32 4.05
N PHE A 131 5.38 6.36 2.90
CA PHE A 131 4.07 7.02 2.80
C PHE A 131 3.03 6.32 3.66
N VAL A 132 2.91 4.99 3.55
CA VAL A 132 1.92 4.24 4.34
C VAL A 132 2.18 4.41 5.85
N LYS A 133 3.45 4.30 6.28
CA LYS A 133 3.84 4.59 7.68
C LYS A 133 3.49 6.02 8.09
N TYR A 134 3.80 7.00 7.25
CA TYR A 134 3.46 8.41 7.50
C TYR A 134 1.95 8.61 7.68
N ALA A 135 1.14 8.05 6.77
CA ALA A 135 -0.31 8.16 6.82
C ALA A 135 -0.89 7.53 8.09
N MET A 136 -0.45 6.31 8.45
CA MET A 136 -0.85 5.64 9.69
C MET A 136 -0.47 6.45 10.93
N LYS A 137 0.77 6.94 11.00
CA LYS A 137 1.25 7.76 12.13
C LYS A 137 0.43 9.04 12.28
N LYS A 138 0.17 9.76 11.19
CA LYS A 138 -0.64 10.99 11.19
C LYS A 138 -2.09 10.74 11.56
N ALA A 139 -2.65 9.60 11.18
CA ALA A 139 -3.98 9.16 11.56
C ALA A 139 -4.05 8.63 13.01
N GLN A 140 -2.92 8.61 13.73
CA GLN A 140 -2.80 8.07 15.09
C GLN A 140 -3.17 6.57 15.16
N ILE A 141 -2.92 5.85 14.08
CA ILE A 141 -3.03 4.39 14.06
C ILE A 141 -1.74 3.84 14.66
N ARG A 142 -1.89 3.14 15.80
CA ARG A 142 -0.74 2.53 16.49
C ARG A 142 -0.03 1.55 15.55
N ASN A 143 1.27 1.66 15.47
CA ASN A 143 2.11 0.74 14.71
C ASN A 143 3.51 0.68 15.31
N ASN A 144 4.16 -0.47 15.15
CA ASN A 144 5.51 -0.78 15.61
C ASN A 144 6.52 -0.80 14.45
N LEU A 145 6.24 -0.09 13.37
CA LEU A 145 7.08 -0.07 12.17
C LEU A 145 8.44 0.59 12.44
N PRO A 146 9.55 -0.01 11.96
CA PRO A 146 10.91 0.49 12.19
C PRO A 146 11.13 1.83 11.48
N ASP A 147 12.20 2.53 11.86
CA ASP A 147 12.54 3.83 11.26
C ASP A 147 12.81 3.72 9.76
N ILE A 148 13.60 2.73 9.36
CA ILE A 148 13.80 2.34 7.96
C ILE A 148 12.77 1.26 7.65
N VAL A 149 11.68 1.63 7.00
CA VAL A 149 10.54 0.75 6.78
C VAL A 149 10.55 0.14 5.38
N LYS A 150 10.31 -1.17 5.32
CA LYS A 150 10.16 -1.94 4.07
C LYS A 150 8.73 -2.46 3.94
N PRO A 151 8.27 -2.86 2.74
CA PRO A 151 6.94 -3.44 2.57
C PRO A 151 6.65 -4.62 3.49
N GLU A 152 7.61 -5.51 3.71
CA GLU A 152 7.48 -6.70 4.57
C GLU A 152 7.32 -6.38 6.05
N ASP A 153 7.80 -5.21 6.53
CA ASP A 153 7.64 -4.83 7.93
C ASP A 153 6.18 -4.67 8.34
N PHE A 154 5.29 -4.42 7.38
CA PHE A 154 3.85 -4.35 7.61
C PHE A 154 3.23 -5.69 7.98
N LEU A 155 3.90 -6.82 7.75
CA LEU A 155 3.48 -8.14 8.21
C LEU A 155 3.55 -8.29 9.73
N ASN A 156 4.34 -7.43 10.39
CA ASN A 156 4.55 -7.45 11.84
C ASN A 156 3.62 -6.48 12.59
N LEU A 157 2.65 -5.86 11.91
CA LEU A 157 1.68 -4.99 12.56
C LEU A 157 0.78 -5.79 13.50
N GLU A 158 0.47 -5.21 14.65
CA GLU A 158 -0.46 -5.78 15.62
C GLU A 158 -1.88 -5.79 15.05
N ASN A 159 -2.66 -6.83 15.39
CA ASN A 159 -4.07 -6.98 14.99
C ASN A 159 -4.32 -6.98 13.47
N ILE A 160 -3.33 -7.38 12.70
CA ILE A 160 -3.44 -7.58 11.26
C ILE A 160 -4.08 -8.94 10.97
N ARG A 161 -5.02 -8.97 10.03
CA ARG A 161 -5.68 -10.18 9.57
C ARG A 161 -5.44 -10.37 8.07
N LEU A 162 -4.97 -11.56 7.68
CA LEU A 162 -4.87 -11.91 6.26
C LEU A 162 -6.30 -12.14 5.70
N GLU A 163 -6.64 -11.40 4.65
CA GLU A 163 -7.91 -11.51 3.93
C GLU A 163 -7.74 -12.31 2.62
N TYR A 164 -6.59 -12.14 1.96
CA TYR A 164 -6.33 -12.82 0.68
C TYR A 164 -4.82 -12.92 0.40
N LYS A 165 -4.41 -14.02 -0.23
CA LYS A 165 -3.07 -14.18 -0.80
C LYS A 165 -3.16 -14.91 -2.14
N GLY A 166 -2.62 -14.30 -3.22
CA GLY A 166 -2.65 -14.87 -4.56
C GLY A 166 -2.44 -13.84 -5.67
N ALA A 167 -2.93 -14.13 -6.86
CA ALA A 167 -2.88 -13.19 -7.98
C ALA A 167 -3.84 -12.02 -7.75
N LEU A 168 -3.35 -10.77 -7.83
CA LEU A 168 -4.15 -9.57 -7.57
C LEU A 168 -5.41 -9.50 -8.45
N LYS A 169 -5.33 -9.97 -9.69
CA LYS A 169 -6.46 -10.01 -10.64
C LYS A 169 -7.59 -10.96 -10.22
N GLN A 170 -7.31 -11.90 -9.34
CA GLN A 170 -8.27 -12.88 -8.83
C GLN A 170 -8.85 -12.47 -7.47
N TYR A 171 -8.38 -11.34 -6.91
CA TYR A 171 -8.97 -10.81 -5.69
C TYR A 171 -10.44 -10.49 -5.91
N LYS A 172 -11.28 -11.11 -5.11
CA LYS A 172 -12.72 -10.86 -5.02
C LYS A 172 -13.09 -10.75 -3.56
N VAL A 173 -13.99 -9.85 -3.25
CA VAL A 173 -14.62 -9.84 -1.93
C VAL A 173 -15.53 -11.07 -1.87
N GLU A 174 -15.33 -11.90 -0.86
CA GLU A 174 -16.30 -12.96 -0.57
C GLU A 174 -17.60 -12.30 -0.15
N GLU A 175 -18.63 -12.34 -1.00
CA GLU A 175 -19.99 -11.99 -0.58
C GLU A 175 -20.38 -12.96 0.52
N LEU A 176 -20.61 -12.45 1.72
CA LEU A 176 -21.22 -13.22 2.81
C LEU A 176 -22.50 -13.84 2.26
N PRO A 177 -22.72 -15.16 2.39
CA PRO A 177 -23.95 -15.77 1.93
C PRO A 177 -25.12 -15.03 2.58
N THR A 178 -25.95 -14.40 1.76
CA THR A 178 -27.20 -13.79 2.20
C THR A 178 -28.01 -14.88 2.87
N LEU A 179 -28.13 -14.80 4.20
CA LEU A 179 -29.07 -15.63 4.94
C LEU A 179 -30.45 -15.39 4.31
N LYS A 180 -30.89 -16.33 3.47
CA LYS A 180 -32.31 -16.36 3.05
C LYS A 180 -33.10 -16.48 4.32
N VAL A 181 -33.73 -15.38 4.76
CA VAL A 181 -34.75 -15.41 5.78
C VAL A 181 -35.86 -16.30 5.19
N ALA A 182 -35.92 -17.52 5.66
CA ALA A 182 -37.05 -18.39 5.36
C ALA A 182 -38.29 -17.71 6.00
N ASN A 183 -39.16 -17.20 5.15
CA ASN A 183 -40.46 -16.75 5.57
C ASN A 183 -41.23 -18.00 6.09
N LEU A 184 -41.44 -18.05 7.39
CA LEU A 184 -42.44 -18.90 8.06
C LEU A 184 -43.78 -18.22 8.01
#